data_51ac90c036a6a22cb10235b7c5891d1e
#
_entry.id   51ac90c036a6a22cb10235b7c5891d1e
#
_cell.length_a   1.000
_cell.length_b   1.000
_cell.length_c   1.000
_cell.angle_alpha   90.00
_cell.angle_beta   90.00
_cell.angle_gamma   90.00
#
_symmetry.space_group_name_H-M   'P 1'
#
loop_
_entity.id
_entity.type
_entity.pdbx_description
1 polymer ?
#
loop_
_entity_poly.entity_id
_entity_poly.type
_entity_poly.pdbx_seq_one_letter_code
_entity_poly.pdbx_strand_id
1 'polypeptide(L)'
;QLRVGEHITAQFDFTDSAADHLKLQVFLSAQRCPTYLLTDVIEEDFRLETIPYLTGKSRAALLQRKFEQFYRGTHFHQASVLQRHSDGRRDVDMLFSALTNPALLNPWLDVLWHSKTPLAGIYSVPHVSAPLIENHPSQHLLLISWSPISGLRESYFKNHQLQLSRLT
;
A
#
# COMPACT_ATOMS: atom_id res chain seq x y z
N GLN A 1 14.51 -8.93 1.02
CA GLN A 1 15.71 -8.43 0.30
C GLN A 1 16.45 -7.41 1.15
N LEU A 2 17.76 -7.53 1.24
CA LEU A 2 18.64 -6.49 1.77
C LEU A 2 19.28 -5.75 0.59
N ARG A 3 19.18 -4.42 0.58
CA ARG A 3 19.75 -3.58 -0.48
C ARG A 3 20.79 -2.62 0.08
N VAL A 4 21.86 -2.39 -0.68
CA VAL A 4 22.85 -1.35 -0.42
C VAL A 4 22.94 -0.51 -1.71
N GLY A 5 22.43 0.72 -1.66
CA GLY A 5 22.22 1.51 -2.86
C GLY A 5 21.24 0.83 -3.81
N GLU A 6 21.62 0.64 -5.06
CA GLU A 6 20.82 -0.03 -6.09
C GLU A 6 21.00 -1.56 -6.12
N HIS A 7 21.96 -2.10 -5.37
CA HIS A 7 22.30 -3.52 -5.42
C HIS A 7 21.57 -4.32 -4.36
N ILE A 8 21.02 -5.48 -4.76
CA ILE A 8 20.52 -6.50 -3.82
C ILE A 8 21.72 -7.28 -3.31
N THR A 9 21.98 -7.19 -2.01
CA THR A 9 23.12 -7.88 -1.36
C THR A 9 22.73 -9.20 -0.72
N ALA A 10 21.45 -9.35 -0.33
CA ALA A 10 20.91 -10.61 0.17
C ALA A 10 19.42 -10.71 -0.16
N GLN A 11 18.99 -11.93 -0.47
CA GLN A 11 17.58 -12.26 -0.70
C GLN A 11 17.27 -13.59 -0.04
N PHE A 12 16.15 -13.64 0.67
CA PHE A 12 15.63 -14.83 1.34
C PHE A 12 14.13 -14.92 1.07
N ASP A 13 13.64 -16.15 0.99
CA ASP A 13 12.24 -16.47 0.96
C ASP A 13 11.83 -17.05 2.31
N PHE A 14 10.75 -16.53 2.87
CA PHE A 14 10.19 -16.95 4.15
C PHE A 14 8.73 -17.31 3.96
N THR A 15 8.30 -18.35 4.66
CA THR A 15 6.89 -18.72 4.79
C THR A 15 6.31 -18.15 6.08
N ASP A 16 4.98 -18.15 6.21
CA ASP A 16 4.31 -17.78 7.45
C ASP A 16 4.37 -18.93 8.47
N SER A 17 5.60 -19.28 8.85
CA SER A 17 5.88 -20.32 9.85
C SER A 17 6.69 -19.75 11.00
N ALA A 18 6.50 -20.28 12.21
CA ALA A 18 7.26 -19.85 13.39
C ALA A 18 8.79 -20.00 13.21
N ALA A 19 9.22 -21.02 12.48
CA ALA A 19 10.65 -21.24 12.20
C ALA A 19 11.23 -20.15 11.28
N ASP A 20 10.47 -19.72 10.26
CA ASP A 20 10.91 -18.69 9.34
C ASP A 20 10.82 -17.30 9.95
N HIS A 21 9.81 -17.05 10.80
CA HIS A 21 9.75 -15.82 11.61
C HIS A 21 11.00 -15.69 12.49
N LEU A 22 11.43 -16.77 13.14
CA LEU A 22 12.64 -16.75 13.95
C LEU A 22 13.91 -16.50 13.11
N LYS A 23 14.04 -17.13 11.94
CA LYS A 23 15.16 -16.88 11.03
C LYS A 23 15.20 -15.42 10.57
N LEU A 24 14.04 -14.87 10.21
CA LEU A 24 13.93 -13.47 9.81
C LEU A 24 14.30 -12.54 10.98
N GLN A 25 13.83 -12.84 12.19
CA GLN A 25 14.16 -12.07 13.38
C GLN A 25 15.67 -12.06 13.66
N VAL A 26 16.34 -13.22 13.57
CA VAL A 26 17.80 -13.33 13.74
C VAL A 26 18.52 -12.51 12.67
N PHE A 27 18.11 -12.64 11.42
CA PHE A 27 18.68 -11.87 10.31
C PHE A 27 18.53 -10.35 10.54
N LEU A 28 17.33 -9.89 10.85
CA LEU A 28 17.05 -8.46 11.06
C LEU A 28 17.78 -7.90 12.29
N SER A 29 17.92 -8.66 13.36
CA SER A 29 18.66 -8.24 14.56
C SER A 29 20.13 -7.93 14.29
N ALA A 30 20.71 -8.55 13.27
CA ALA A 30 22.07 -8.28 12.81
C ALA A 30 22.17 -7.06 11.87
N GLN A 31 21.03 -6.58 11.36
CA GLN A 31 20.96 -5.45 10.43
C GLN A 31 20.42 -4.20 11.16
N ARG A 32 21.05 -3.05 10.94
CA ARG A 32 20.59 -1.77 11.51
C ARG A 32 20.08 -0.84 10.41
N CYS A 33 19.23 -1.35 9.55
CA CYS A 33 18.67 -0.59 8.45
C CYS A 33 17.15 -0.48 8.56
N PRO A 34 16.56 0.61 8.05
CA PRO A 34 15.11 0.73 7.98
C PRO A 34 14.52 -0.33 7.04
N THR A 35 13.38 -0.89 7.42
CA THR A 35 12.68 -1.92 6.66
C THR A 35 11.40 -1.35 6.06
N TYR A 36 11.13 -1.68 4.82
CA TYR A 36 9.88 -1.42 4.13
C TYR A 36 9.13 -2.73 3.95
N LEU A 37 7.85 -2.75 4.28
CA LEU A 37 6.95 -3.85 3.94
C LEU A 37 6.21 -3.51 2.65
N LEU A 38 6.30 -4.40 1.67
CA LEU A 38 5.53 -4.33 0.44
C LEU A 38 4.51 -5.46 0.45
N THR A 39 3.23 -5.12 0.42
CA THR A 39 2.13 -6.09 0.42
C THR A 39 1.61 -6.32 -0.99
N ASP A 40 1.35 -7.57 -1.32
CA ASP A 40 0.72 -8.01 -2.57
C ASP A 40 -0.30 -9.10 -2.23
N VAL A 41 -1.46 -8.68 -1.74
CA VAL A 41 -2.49 -9.55 -1.17
C VAL A 41 -3.86 -9.25 -1.78
N ILE A 42 -4.78 -10.22 -1.70
CA ILE A 42 -6.13 -10.09 -2.23
C ILE A 42 -7.01 -9.20 -1.33
N GLU A 43 -6.68 -9.09 -0.06
CA GLU A 43 -7.42 -8.34 0.96
C GLU A 43 -7.13 -6.84 0.90
N GLU A 44 -7.12 -6.29 -0.29
CA GLU A 44 -7.06 -4.84 -0.54
C GLU A 44 -8.39 -4.36 -1.14
N ASP A 45 -8.88 -3.24 -0.66
CA ASP A 45 -10.06 -2.56 -1.21
C ASP A 45 -9.71 -1.16 -1.71
N PHE A 46 -10.34 -0.76 -2.81
CA PHE A 46 -10.15 0.53 -3.45
C PHE A 46 -11.52 1.16 -3.74
N ARG A 47 -11.74 2.39 -3.24
CA ARG A 47 -12.99 3.14 -3.42
C ARG A 47 -12.74 4.52 -3.95
N LEU A 48 -13.43 4.84 -5.02
CA LEU A 48 -13.53 6.19 -5.55
C LEU A 48 -14.69 6.92 -4.88
N GLU A 49 -14.42 8.12 -4.34
CA GLU A 49 -15.44 8.97 -3.71
C GLU A 49 -15.18 10.42 -4.05
N THR A 50 -16.25 11.11 -4.36
CA THR A 50 -16.24 12.58 -4.48
C THR A 50 -16.67 13.18 -3.14
N ILE A 51 -15.80 13.98 -2.54
CA ILE A 51 -16.06 14.61 -1.25
C ILE A 51 -15.90 16.14 -1.34
N PRO A 52 -16.55 16.92 -0.46
CA PRO A 52 -16.31 18.36 -0.39
C PRO A 52 -14.84 18.69 -0.14
N TYR A 53 -14.33 19.70 -0.84
CA TYR A 53 -12.98 20.21 -0.58
C TYR A 53 -12.94 20.92 0.77
N LEU A 54 -12.27 20.31 1.72
CA LEU A 54 -12.01 20.84 3.06
C LEU A 54 -10.52 20.89 3.34
N THR A 55 -10.12 21.75 4.29
CA THR A 55 -8.75 21.90 4.73
C THR A 55 -8.62 21.73 6.25
N GLY A 56 -7.40 21.55 6.74
CA GLY A 56 -7.10 21.49 8.15
C GLY A 56 -7.90 20.43 8.92
N LYS A 57 -8.40 20.80 10.10
CA LYS A 57 -9.13 19.89 11.01
C LYS A 57 -10.42 19.34 10.41
N SER A 58 -11.15 20.15 9.61
CA SER A 58 -12.39 19.71 8.97
C SER A 58 -12.14 18.61 7.93
N ARG A 59 -11.05 18.71 7.17
CA ARG A 59 -10.63 17.64 6.25
C ARG A 59 -10.27 16.36 7.01
N ALA A 60 -9.48 16.48 8.06
CA ALA A 60 -9.09 15.32 8.88
C ALA A 60 -10.32 14.60 9.48
N ALA A 61 -11.28 15.34 10.04
CA ALA A 61 -12.51 14.79 10.60
C ALA A 61 -13.40 14.13 9.53
N LEU A 62 -13.47 14.68 8.31
CA LEU A 62 -14.21 14.07 7.21
C LEU A 62 -13.56 12.76 6.77
N LEU A 63 -12.24 12.74 6.57
CA LEU A 63 -11.50 11.53 6.19
C LEU A 63 -11.63 10.45 7.26
N GLN A 64 -11.50 10.80 8.55
CA GLN A 64 -11.67 9.84 9.64
C GLN A 64 -13.06 9.18 9.59
N ARG A 65 -14.14 9.96 9.43
CA ARG A 65 -15.50 9.41 9.30
C ARG A 65 -15.65 8.48 8.10
N LYS A 66 -15.01 8.84 6.95
CA LYS A 66 -15.02 8.00 5.76
C LYS A 66 -14.28 6.68 5.98
N PHE A 67 -13.13 6.70 6.65
CA PHE A 67 -12.41 5.49 7.01
C PHE A 67 -13.21 4.60 7.97
N GLU A 68 -13.85 5.18 8.98
CA GLU A 68 -14.73 4.45 9.89
C GLU A 68 -15.96 3.86 9.16
N GLN A 69 -16.47 4.56 8.15
CA GLN A 69 -17.57 4.07 7.33
C GLN A 69 -17.16 2.90 6.43
N PHE A 70 -16.00 2.98 5.76
CA PHE A 70 -15.58 2.04 4.73
C PHE A 70 -14.74 0.88 5.29
N TYR A 71 -13.89 1.15 6.28
CA TYR A 71 -12.80 0.27 6.69
C TYR A 71 -12.76 0.05 8.21
N ARG A 72 -13.91 -0.33 8.76
CA ARG A 72 -13.98 -0.69 10.18
C ARG A 72 -13.04 -1.88 10.46
N GLY A 73 -12.23 -1.77 11.50
CA GLY A 73 -11.38 -2.87 11.98
C GLY A 73 -9.99 -2.92 11.37
N THR A 74 -9.63 -1.97 10.50
CA THR A 74 -8.25 -1.82 10.03
C THR A 74 -7.74 -0.39 10.21
N HIS A 75 -6.46 -0.27 10.57
CA HIS A 75 -5.73 1.00 10.60
C HIS A 75 -4.81 1.17 9.36
N PHE A 76 -4.70 0.15 8.52
CA PHE A 76 -3.91 0.17 7.29
C PHE A 76 -4.75 0.70 6.15
N HIS A 77 -4.98 2.00 6.16
CA HIS A 77 -5.78 2.70 5.15
C HIS A 77 -5.14 4.03 4.76
N GLN A 78 -5.46 4.50 3.59
CA GLN A 78 -5.02 5.80 3.08
C GLN A 78 -6.07 6.43 2.16
N ALA A 79 -5.93 7.73 1.91
CA ALA A 79 -6.74 8.47 0.96
C ALA A 79 -5.86 9.39 0.13
N SER A 80 -5.96 9.28 -1.18
CA SER A 80 -5.21 10.07 -2.17
C SER A 80 -6.14 10.97 -2.95
N VAL A 81 -5.73 12.20 -3.22
CA VAL A 81 -6.45 13.13 -4.10
C VAL A 81 -6.18 12.73 -5.55
N LEU A 82 -7.23 12.50 -6.31
CA LEU A 82 -7.14 12.23 -7.75
C LEU A 82 -7.37 13.49 -8.57
N GLN A 83 -8.47 14.20 -8.31
CA GLN A 83 -8.83 15.38 -9.07
C GLN A 83 -9.54 16.40 -8.18
N ARG A 84 -9.30 17.68 -8.43
CA ARG A 84 -10.07 18.79 -7.85
C ARG A 84 -10.97 19.37 -8.91
N HIS A 85 -12.24 19.54 -8.57
CA HIS A 85 -13.20 20.20 -9.43
C HIS A 85 -13.19 21.71 -9.18
N SER A 86 -13.20 22.46 -10.27
CA SER A 86 -13.25 23.95 -10.24
C SER A 86 -14.64 24.50 -10.55
N ASP A 87 -15.53 23.67 -11.07
CA ASP A 87 -16.83 24.07 -11.62
C ASP A 87 -17.90 23.98 -10.54
N GLY A 88 -18.36 25.14 -10.04
CA GLY A 88 -19.45 25.25 -9.09
C GLY A 88 -19.10 24.83 -7.66
N ARG A 89 -19.41 23.61 -7.26
CA ARG A 89 -18.98 23.05 -5.97
C ARG A 89 -17.51 22.72 -6.01
N ARG A 90 -16.77 23.16 -4.99
CA ARG A 90 -15.36 22.77 -4.81
C ARG A 90 -15.33 21.36 -4.23
N ASP A 91 -15.51 20.35 -5.08
CA ASP A 91 -15.44 18.96 -4.69
C ASP A 91 -14.07 18.36 -5.10
N VAL A 92 -13.72 17.22 -4.52
CA VAL A 92 -12.46 16.51 -4.75
C VAL A 92 -12.76 15.04 -4.93
N ASP A 93 -12.31 14.48 -6.04
CA ASP A 93 -12.29 13.03 -6.22
C ASP A 93 -11.10 12.43 -5.48
N MET A 94 -11.38 11.44 -4.69
CA MET A 94 -10.38 10.75 -3.87
C MET A 94 -10.44 9.24 -4.07
N LEU A 95 -9.28 8.63 -4.05
CA LEU A 95 -9.13 7.19 -3.90
C LEU A 95 -8.92 6.88 -2.42
N PHE A 96 -9.84 6.14 -1.83
CA PHE A 96 -9.69 5.49 -0.54
C PHE A 96 -9.22 4.07 -0.75
N SER A 97 -8.21 3.64 -0.02
CA SER A 97 -7.74 2.26 -0.07
C SER A 97 -7.38 1.75 1.31
N ALA A 98 -7.50 0.44 1.49
CA ALA A 98 -7.16 -0.22 2.75
C ALA A 98 -6.76 -1.69 2.54
N LEU A 99 -5.90 -2.17 3.43
CA LEU A 99 -5.76 -3.58 3.71
C LEU A 99 -6.90 -3.99 4.65
N THR A 100 -7.83 -4.81 4.16
CA THR A 100 -9.07 -5.15 4.89
C THR A 100 -8.87 -6.21 5.97
N ASN A 101 -7.80 -7.02 5.87
CA ASN A 101 -7.43 -8.02 6.85
C ASN A 101 -6.07 -7.70 7.50
N PRO A 102 -6.02 -6.91 8.57
CA PRO A 102 -4.77 -6.53 9.23
C PRO A 102 -4.03 -7.71 9.86
N ALA A 103 -4.73 -8.83 10.15
CA ALA A 103 -4.12 -10.01 10.75
C ALA A 103 -3.00 -10.62 9.89
N LEU A 104 -3.04 -10.41 8.57
CA LEU A 104 -1.97 -10.85 7.66
C LEU A 104 -0.61 -10.19 7.94
N LEU A 105 -0.60 -8.99 8.49
CA LEU A 105 0.63 -8.27 8.79
C LEU A 105 1.16 -8.51 10.19
N ASN A 106 0.31 -8.91 11.12
CA ASN A 106 0.66 -9.02 12.54
C ASN A 106 1.91 -9.87 12.77
N PRO A 107 2.06 -11.09 12.20
CA PRO A 107 3.24 -11.91 12.44
C PRO A 107 4.54 -11.23 12.00
N TRP A 108 4.51 -10.53 10.88
CA TRP A 108 5.66 -9.82 10.32
C TRP A 108 6.00 -8.55 11.11
N LEU A 109 4.98 -7.84 11.60
CA LEU A 109 5.16 -6.66 12.46
C LEU A 109 5.73 -7.07 13.82
N ASP A 110 5.31 -8.21 14.37
CA ASP A 110 5.85 -8.77 15.60
C ASP A 110 7.34 -9.12 15.46
N VAL A 111 7.74 -9.71 14.33
CA VAL A 111 9.15 -9.97 14.03
C VAL A 111 9.96 -8.67 14.00
N LEU A 112 9.47 -7.62 13.34
CA LEU A 112 10.14 -6.32 13.29
C LEU A 112 10.25 -5.70 14.67
N TRP A 113 9.19 -5.78 15.47
CA TRP A 113 9.16 -5.28 16.84
C TRP A 113 10.19 -5.99 17.73
N HIS A 114 10.20 -7.32 17.73
CA HIS A 114 11.14 -8.11 18.54
C HIS A 114 12.60 -7.96 18.11
N SER A 115 12.86 -7.80 16.82
CA SER A 115 14.21 -7.51 16.30
C SER A 115 14.65 -6.06 16.50
N LYS A 116 13.76 -5.17 17.02
CA LYS A 116 14.00 -3.71 17.14
C LYS A 116 14.38 -3.07 15.81
N THR A 117 13.84 -3.58 14.71
CA THR A 117 14.10 -3.08 13.37
C THR A 117 13.17 -1.91 13.07
N PRO A 118 13.69 -0.74 12.65
CA PRO A 118 12.85 0.38 12.29
C PRO A 118 11.98 0.08 11.07
N LEU A 119 10.66 0.18 11.22
CA LEU A 119 9.72 0.11 10.10
C LEU A 119 9.61 1.51 9.47
N ALA A 120 10.08 1.66 8.23
CA ALA A 120 10.03 2.92 7.50
C ALA A 120 8.70 3.14 6.78
N GLY A 121 7.99 2.06 6.44
CA GLY A 121 6.68 2.16 5.81
C GLY A 121 6.10 0.81 5.41
N ILE A 122 4.77 0.82 5.20
CA ILE A 122 4.02 -0.29 4.63
C ILE A 122 3.39 0.22 3.33
N TYR A 123 3.64 -0.47 2.25
CA TYR A 123 3.17 -0.11 0.91
C TYR A 123 2.49 -1.29 0.26
N SER A 124 1.57 -1.04 -0.66
CA SER A 124 1.03 -2.09 -1.52
C SER A 124 1.53 -1.95 -2.96
N VAL A 125 1.64 -3.07 -3.64
CA VAL A 125 2.15 -3.15 -5.01
C VAL A 125 1.46 -2.17 -5.96
N PRO A 126 0.13 -2.04 -6.00
CA PRO A 126 -0.51 -1.11 -6.93
C PRO A 126 -0.13 0.36 -6.67
N HIS A 127 0.09 0.76 -5.42
CA HIS A 127 0.47 2.14 -5.10
C HIS A 127 1.91 2.46 -5.52
N VAL A 128 2.83 1.50 -5.39
CA VAL A 128 4.23 1.70 -5.80
C VAL A 128 4.46 1.43 -7.29
N SER A 129 3.45 1.00 -8.02
CA SER A 129 3.55 0.77 -9.47
C SER A 129 3.37 2.04 -10.31
N ALA A 130 2.89 3.14 -9.74
CA ALA A 130 2.67 4.39 -10.47
C ALA A 130 3.92 4.92 -11.22
N PRO A 131 5.14 4.86 -10.66
CA PRO A 131 6.35 5.27 -11.39
C PRO A 131 6.62 4.47 -12.66
N LEU A 132 6.15 3.22 -12.75
CA LEU A 132 6.35 2.38 -13.95
C LEU A 132 5.61 2.93 -15.17
N ILE A 133 4.57 3.73 -14.96
CA ILE A 133 3.69 4.25 -16.01
C ILE A 133 3.78 5.77 -16.16
N GLU A 134 4.60 6.45 -15.36
CA GLU A 134 4.67 7.91 -15.29
C GLU A 134 4.92 8.58 -16.65
N ASN A 135 5.74 7.96 -17.50
CA ASN A 135 6.08 8.48 -18.82
C ASN A 135 5.24 7.88 -19.96
N HIS A 136 4.20 7.08 -19.64
CA HIS A 136 3.37 6.48 -20.67
C HIS A 136 2.40 7.53 -21.26
N PRO A 137 2.27 7.62 -22.61
CA PRO A 137 1.48 8.69 -23.26
C PRO A 137 -0.03 8.57 -23.05
N SER A 138 -0.55 7.37 -22.72
CA SER A 138 -1.99 7.13 -22.59
C SER A 138 -2.53 7.64 -21.26
N GLN A 139 -3.65 8.35 -21.32
CA GLN A 139 -4.38 8.79 -20.12
C GLN A 139 -5.07 7.64 -19.37
N HIS A 140 -5.37 6.55 -20.05
CA HIS A 140 -5.99 5.35 -19.50
C HIS A 140 -5.06 4.17 -19.72
N LEU A 141 -4.69 3.47 -18.67
CA LEU A 141 -3.76 2.35 -18.71
C LEU A 141 -4.19 1.24 -17.77
N LEU A 142 -4.21 0.02 -18.28
CA LEU A 142 -4.32 -1.19 -17.49
C LEU A 142 -2.94 -1.84 -17.37
N LEU A 143 -2.38 -1.85 -16.18
CA LEU A 143 -1.14 -2.55 -15.86
C LEU A 143 -1.49 -3.95 -15.37
N ILE A 144 -1.00 -4.95 -16.08
CA ILE A 144 -1.12 -6.35 -15.70
C ILE A 144 0.24 -6.83 -15.23
N SER A 145 0.32 -7.30 -14.01
CA SER A 145 1.52 -7.89 -13.43
C SER A 145 1.22 -9.29 -12.92
N TRP A 146 2.21 -10.16 -13.02
CA TRP A 146 2.11 -11.52 -12.54
C TRP A 146 3.23 -11.85 -11.56
N SER A 147 2.86 -12.50 -10.49
CA SER A 147 3.78 -13.02 -9.48
C SER A 147 3.53 -14.52 -9.26
N PRO A 148 4.57 -15.36 -9.18
CA PRO A 148 4.38 -16.79 -8.90
C PRO A 148 3.82 -17.05 -7.49
N ILE A 149 3.88 -16.07 -6.60
CA ILE A 149 3.43 -16.19 -5.20
C ILE A 149 2.01 -15.64 -5.05
N SER A 150 1.75 -14.43 -5.53
CA SER A 150 0.48 -13.73 -5.29
C SER A 150 -0.53 -13.89 -6.43
N GLY A 151 -0.11 -14.24 -7.65
CA GLY A 151 -1.01 -14.42 -8.80
C GLY A 151 -1.00 -13.25 -9.79
N LEU A 152 -2.12 -13.03 -10.45
CA LEU A 152 -2.31 -11.99 -11.46
C LEU A 152 -2.91 -10.74 -10.84
N ARG A 153 -2.22 -9.61 -10.99
CA ARG A 153 -2.73 -8.31 -10.55
C ARG A 153 -3.05 -7.42 -11.74
N GLU A 154 -4.24 -6.89 -11.73
CA GLU A 154 -4.74 -5.90 -12.68
C GLU A 154 -4.88 -4.56 -11.96
N SER A 155 -4.19 -3.52 -12.45
CA SER A 155 -4.23 -2.17 -11.86
C SER A 155 -4.59 -1.16 -12.93
N TYR A 156 -5.69 -0.46 -12.73
CA TYR A 156 -6.17 0.57 -13.65
C TYR A 156 -5.73 1.96 -13.19
N PHE A 157 -5.14 2.69 -14.12
CA PHE A 157 -4.68 4.05 -13.93
C PHE A 157 -5.38 5.01 -14.89
N LYS A 158 -5.73 6.17 -14.38
CA LYS A 158 -6.22 7.30 -15.18
C LYS A 158 -5.35 8.52 -14.87
N ASN A 159 -4.83 9.16 -15.92
CA ASN A 159 -3.88 10.28 -15.79
C ASN A 159 -2.71 9.92 -14.85
N HIS A 160 -2.14 8.74 -15.00
CA HIS A 160 -1.04 8.18 -14.18
C HIS A 160 -1.37 7.99 -12.69
N GLN A 161 -2.63 8.13 -12.29
CA GLN A 161 -3.09 7.92 -10.92
C GLN A 161 -3.88 6.63 -10.82
N LEU A 162 -3.55 5.81 -9.81
CA LEU A 162 -4.27 4.57 -9.51
C LEU A 162 -5.75 4.87 -9.24
N GLN A 163 -6.63 4.11 -9.87
CA GLN A 163 -8.08 4.18 -9.67
C GLN A 163 -8.62 2.93 -9.00
N LEU A 164 -8.08 1.78 -9.38
CA LEU A 164 -8.53 0.46 -8.94
C LEU A 164 -7.39 -0.54 -9.10
N SER A 165 -7.31 -1.50 -8.22
CA SER A 165 -6.50 -2.70 -8.41
C SER A 165 -7.23 -3.95 -7.94
N ARG A 166 -6.94 -5.07 -8.59
CA ARG A 166 -7.49 -6.38 -8.26
C ARG A 166 -6.41 -7.43 -8.40
N LEU A 167 -6.33 -8.31 -7.42
CA LEU A 167 -5.49 -9.52 -7.44
C LEU A 167 -6.40 -10.75 -7.61
N THR A 168 -6.02 -11.70 -8.49
CA THR A 168 -6.75 -12.95 -8.76
C THR A 168 -5.81 -14.14 -8.84
#